data_13a1e75091d6fc0fe22123b722d8bd45
#
_entry.id   13a1e75091d6fc0fe22123b722d8bd45
#
_cell.length_a   1.000
_cell.length_b   1.000
_cell.length_c   1.000
_cell.angle_alpha   90.00
_cell.angle_beta   90.00
_cell.angle_gamma   90.00
#
_symmetry.space_group_name_H-M   'P 1'
#
loop_
_entity.id
_entity.type
_entity.pdbx_description
1 polymer ?
#
loop_
_entity_poly.entity_id
_entity_poly.type
_entity_poly.pdbx_seq_one_letter_code
_entity_poly.pdbx_strand_id
1 'polypeptide(L)'
;GGTGTGAAPVFAKIARELGALTVGVITKPFTFEGMKRKKQAIEGIDELRSNVDSIIVVSNDRLLQLIGGRPMQEAFREADNVLRQGVQTITDLIAVPAFINLDFADICAVMKNRGNALIGIGMSSGDDKAKEAAKRAISSPLLEVSVAGAKDAIINVTGGPNISLYDANIALETITQEVGDDINTYLGIAINENLDDEIIVTVIATGFEEEKEEVTVQPSVARPLGEEPQTFESYDDDEDDDDGFPPAFIKNRRI
;
A
#
# COMPACT_ATOMS: atom_id res chain seq x y z
N GLY A 1 2.82 -4.60 -12.82
CA GLY A 1 3.00 -5.61 -13.88
C GLY A 1 4.48 -5.87 -14.16
N GLY A 2 4.81 -6.87 -15.02
CA GLY A 2 6.20 -7.31 -15.25
C GLY A 2 7.17 -6.21 -15.68
N THR A 3 6.74 -5.31 -16.56
CA THR A 3 7.58 -4.19 -17.03
C THR A 3 7.97 -3.25 -15.90
N GLY A 4 7.00 -2.79 -15.10
CA GLY A 4 7.26 -1.91 -13.96
C GLY A 4 8.09 -2.60 -12.88
N THR A 5 7.79 -3.86 -12.59
CA THR A 5 8.51 -4.64 -11.58
C THR A 5 10.00 -4.77 -11.90
N GLY A 6 10.36 -5.00 -13.17
CA GLY A 6 11.78 -5.11 -13.56
C GLY A 6 12.46 -3.77 -13.80
N ALA A 7 11.75 -2.75 -14.27
CA ALA A 7 12.36 -1.46 -14.63
C ALA A 7 12.48 -0.50 -13.44
N ALA A 8 11.50 -0.47 -12.53
CA ALA A 8 11.46 0.49 -11.44
C ALA A 8 12.70 0.45 -10.53
N PRO A 9 13.24 -0.72 -10.10
CA PRO A 9 14.44 -0.77 -9.29
C PRO A 9 15.67 -0.14 -9.99
N VAL A 10 15.78 -0.34 -11.30
CA VAL A 10 16.90 0.22 -12.11
C VAL A 10 16.81 1.74 -12.15
N PHE A 11 15.63 2.29 -12.43
CA PHE A 11 15.42 3.75 -12.42
C PHE A 11 15.65 4.34 -11.04
N ALA A 12 15.16 3.68 -10.01
CA ALA A 12 15.33 4.12 -8.63
C ALA A 12 16.81 4.18 -8.23
N LYS A 13 17.58 3.15 -8.57
CA LYS A 13 19.02 3.11 -8.34
C LYS A 13 19.73 4.30 -8.99
N ILE A 14 19.45 4.57 -10.27
CA ILE A 14 20.04 5.68 -10.99
C ILE A 14 19.67 7.02 -10.35
N ALA A 15 18.39 7.20 -9.97
CA ALA A 15 17.93 8.42 -9.31
C ALA A 15 18.67 8.67 -7.98
N ARG A 16 18.86 7.65 -7.16
CA ARG A 16 19.62 7.74 -5.90
C ARG A 16 21.10 8.05 -6.16
N GLU A 17 21.73 7.42 -7.16
CA GLU A 17 23.12 7.69 -7.53
C GLU A 17 23.31 9.15 -7.98
N LEU A 18 22.29 9.77 -8.57
CA LEU A 18 22.26 11.19 -8.91
C LEU A 18 21.96 12.11 -7.72
N GLY A 19 21.73 11.55 -6.53
CA GLY A 19 21.44 12.31 -5.31
C GLY A 19 20.00 12.78 -5.15
N ALA A 20 19.07 12.31 -6.00
CA ALA A 20 17.65 12.66 -5.89
C ALA A 20 16.99 11.90 -4.73
N LEU A 21 16.09 12.57 -4.00
CA LEU A 21 15.18 11.89 -3.09
C LEU A 21 14.29 10.97 -3.92
N THR A 22 14.38 9.67 -3.66
CA THR A 22 13.70 8.65 -4.46
C THR A 22 12.65 7.93 -3.65
N VAL A 23 11.39 8.11 -4.03
CA VAL A 23 10.23 7.51 -3.35
C VAL A 23 9.52 6.55 -4.29
N GLY A 24 9.34 5.30 -3.86
CA GLY A 24 8.56 4.30 -4.57
C GLY A 24 7.10 4.33 -4.11
N VAL A 25 6.15 4.42 -5.06
CA VAL A 25 4.72 4.28 -4.79
C VAL A 25 4.18 3.15 -5.64
N ILE A 26 3.73 2.08 -5.02
CA ILE A 26 3.36 0.85 -5.72
C ILE A 26 2.11 0.20 -5.13
N THR A 27 1.47 -0.66 -5.92
CA THR A 27 0.37 -1.50 -5.46
C THR A 27 0.74 -2.98 -5.47
N LYS A 28 0.26 -3.74 -4.48
CA LYS A 28 0.25 -5.20 -4.50
C LYS A 28 -0.93 -5.70 -5.33
N PRO A 29 -0.76 -6.77 -6.13
CA PRO A 29 -1.85 -7.33 -6.92
C PRO A 29 -2.98 -7.85 -6.03
N PHE A 30 -4.18 -7.91 -6.60
CA PHE A 30 -5.32 -8.58 -5.95
C PHE A 30 -5.04 -10.07 -5.76
N THR A 31 -5.55 -10.64 -4.67
CA THR A 31 -5.38 -12.08 -4.39
C THR A 31 -5.93 -12.96 -5.51
N PHE A 32 -7.03 -12.57 -6.17
CA PHE A 32 -7.60 -13.32 -7.29
C PHE A 32 -6.72 -13.35 -8.56
N GLU A 33 -5.69 -12.48 -8.66
CA GLU A 33 -4.74 -12.51 -9.78
C GLU A 33 -3.76 -13.69 -9.71
N GLY A 34 -3.73 -14.39 -8.59
CA GLY A 34 -3.06 -15.66 -8.39
C GLY A 34 -1.68 -15.57 -7.74
N MET A 35 -1.29 -16.69 -7.13
CA MET A 35 -0.07 -16.81 -6.31
C MET A 35 1.23 -16.48 -7.06
N LYS A 36 1.30 -16.77 -8.36
CA LYS A 36 2.48 -16.45 -9.17
C LYS A 36 2.73 -14.95 -9.24
N ARG A 37 1.66 -14.17 -9.47
CA ARG A 37 1.74 -12.70 -9.49
C ARG A 37 2.09 -12.14 -8.13
N LYS A 38 1.48 -12.68 -7.06
CA LYS A 38 1.78 -12.27 -5.69
C LYS A 38 3.26 -12.47 -5.35
N LYS A 39 3.83 -13.64 -5.69
CA LYS A 39 5.25 -13.93 -5.48
C LYS A 39 6.16 -12.95 -6.25
N GLN A 40 5.89 -12.74 -7.54
CA GLN A 40 6.64 -11.78 -8.36
C GLN A 40 6.55 -10.34 -7.81
N ALA A 41 5.39 -9.95 -7.27
CA ALA A 41 5.23 -8.64 -6.66
C ALA A 41 6.08 -8.49 -5.40
N ILE A 42 6.12 -9.51 -4.52
CA ILE A 42 6.94 -9.49 -3.30
C ILE A 42 8.42 -9.36 -3.67
N GLU A 43 8.93 -10.20 -4.59
CA GLU A 43 10.32 -10.14 -5.05
C GLU A 43 10.67 -8.75 -5.62
N GLY A 44 9.78 -8.18 -6.44
CA GLY A 44 9.97 -6.84 -7.01
C GLY A 44 9.88 -5.69 -6.00
N ILE A 45 9.07 -5.84 -4.95
CA ILE A 45 8.98 -4.89 -3.84
C ILE A 45 10.30 -4.88 -3.06
N ASP A 46 10.85 -6.04 -2.74
CA ASP A 46 12.09 -6.16 -1.98
C ASP A 46 13.29 -5.60 -2.77
N GLU A 47 13.32 -5.85 -4.08
CA GLU A 47 14.33 -5.26 -4.97
C GLU A 47 14.19 -3.72 -5.05
N LEU A 48 12.95 -3.21 -5.20
CA LEU A 48 12.71 -1.77 -5.25
C LEU A 48 13.05 -1.10 -3.92
N ARG A 49 12.66 -1.72 -2.79
CA ARG A 49 12.93 -1.21 -1.43
C ARG A 49 14.42 -0.95 -1.21
N SER A 50 15.29 -1.80 -1.74
CA SER A 50 16.73 -1.64 -1.64
C SER A 50 17.28 -0.44 -2.43
N ASN A 51 16.51 0.06 -3.38
CA ASN A 51 16.93 1.11 -4.33
C ASN A 51 16.18 2.44 -4.16
N VAL A 52 15.30 2.58 -3.17
CA VAL A 52 14.58 3.83 -2.86
C VAL A 52 14.92 4.34 -1.45
N ASP A 53 14.63 5.59 -1.18
CA ASP A 53 14.73 6.19 0.15
C ASP A 53 13.52 5.83 1.02
N SER A 54 12.35 5.87 0.42
CA SER A 54 11.10 5.44 1.04
C SER A 54 10.22 4.71 0.03
N ILE A 55 9.43 3.75 0.52
CA ILE A 55 8.48 2.99 -0.30
C ILE A 55 7.09 3.01 0.33
N ILE A 56 6.10 3.39 -0.45
CA ILE A 56 4.68 3.33 -0.10
C ILE A 56 4.08 2.15 -0.85
N VAL A 57 3.59 1.18 -0.10
CA VAL A 57 2.98 -0.03 -0.64
C VAL A 57 1.50 -0.03 -0.31
N VAL A 58 0.65 -0.12 -1.32
CA VAL A 58 -0.81 -0.17 -1.16
C VAL A 58 -1.33 -1.54 -1.56
N SER A 59 -2.12 -2.17 -0.70
CA SER A 59 -2.74 -3.46 -1.01
C SER A 59 -4.03 -3.27 -1.80
N ASN A 60 -4.09 -3.83 -3.02
CA ASN A 60 -5.33 -3.83 -3.80
C ASN A 60 -6.45 -4.60 -3.10
N ASP A 61 -6.14 -5.61 -2.29
CA ASP A 61 -7.15 -6.34 -1.50
C ASP A 61 -7.80 -5.43 -0.44
N ARG A 62 -7.06 -4.48 0.14
CA ARG A 62 -7.62 -3.47 1.04
C ARG A 62 -8.54 -2.51 0.29
N LEU A 63 -8.20 -2.15 -0.95
CA LEU A 63 -9.06 -1.34 -1.79
C LEU A 63 -10.39 -2.04 -2.09
N LEU A 64 -10.40 -3.36 -2.29
CA LEU A 64 -11.64 -4.12 -2.48
C LEU A 64 -12.61 -3.99 -1.30
N GLN A 65 -12.10 -3.89 -0.08
CA GLN A 65 -12.95 -3.70 1.11
C GLN A 65 -13.69 -2.35 1.08
N LEU A 66 -13.08 -1.32 0.46
CA LEU A 66 -13.69 0.00 0.28
C LEU A 66 -14.67 0.05 -0.88
N ILE A 67 -14.29 -0.57 -1.99
CA ILE A 67 -15.03 -0.49 -3.25
C ILE A 67 -16.29 -1.34 -3.19
N GLY A 68 -16.28 -2.40 -2.38
CA GLY A 68 -17.40 -3.32 -2.25
C GLY A 68 -17.72 -4.04 -3.56
N GLY A 69 -18.99 -4.29 -3.84
CA GLY A 69 -19.48 -5.02 -5.01
C GLY A 69 -19.46 -4.25 -6.35
N ARG A 70 -18.58 -3.26 -6.52
CA ARG A 70 -18.47 -2.50 -7.78
C ARG A 70 -17.90 -3.34 -8.92
N PRO A 71 -18.16 -2.97 -10.20
CA PRO A 71 -17.60 -3.65 -11.36
C PRO A 71 -16.06 -3.70 -11.34
N MET A 72 -15.48 -4.78 -11.88
CA MET A 72 -14.03 -5.00 -11.89
C MET A 72 -13.24 -3.83 -12.49
N GLN A 73 -13.77 -3.18 -13.55
CA GLN A 73 -13.12 -2.02 -14.17
C GLN A 73 -13.01 -0.83 -13.22
N GLU A 74 -13.99 -0.65 -12.34
CA GLU A 74 -13.95 0.41 -11.32
C GLU A 74 -12.92 0.09 -10.25
N ALA A 75 -12.76 -1.19 -9.86
CA ALA A 75 -11.75 -1.62 -8.91
C ALA A 75 -10.32 -1.32 -9.39
N PHE A 76 -10.01 -1.62 -10.64
CA PHE A 76 -8.71 -1.29 -11.22
C PHE A 76 -8.51 0.23 -11.37
N ARG A 77 -9.55 0.96 -11.74
CA ARG A 77 -9.48 2.43 -11.83
C ARG A 77 -9.23 3.05 -10.46
N GLU A 78 -9.79 2.48 -9.41
CA GLU A 78 -9.55 2.97 -8.04
C GLU A 78 -8.11 2.69 -7.58
N ALA A 79 -7.54 1.53 -7.92
CA ALA A 79 -6.13 1.25 -7.68
C ALA A 79 -5.21 2.26 -8.39
N ASP A 80 -5.52 2.60 -9.65
CA ASP A 80 -4.78 3.63 -10.40
C ASP A 80 -4.95 5.02 -9.77
N ASN A 81 -6.16 5.35 -9.29
CA ASN A 81 -6.44 6.62 -8.59
C ASN A 81 -5.61 6.74 -7.31
N VAL A 82 -5.50 5.68 -6.53
CA VAL A 82 -4.72 5.69 -5.29
C VAL A 82 -3.25 5.92 -5.56
N LEU A 83 -2.68 5.26 -6.57
CA LEU A 83 -1.29 5.52 -7.00
C LEU A 83 -1.12 6.98 -7.43
N ARG A 84 -2.04 7.48 -8.24
CA ARG A 84 -2.02 8.88 -8.70
C ARG A 84 -2.11 9.85 -7.52
N GLN A 85 -3.02 9.61 -6.57
CA GLN A 85 -3.15 10.44 -5.38
C GLN A 85 -1.90 10.39 -4.52
N GLY A 86 -1.30 9.21 -4.31
CA GLY A 86 -0.07 9.06 -3.55
C GLY A 86 1.09 9.87 -4.14
N VAL A 87 1.29 9.80 -5.46
CA VAL A 87 2.31 10.58 -6.15
C VAL A 87 1.98 12.07 -6.11
N GLN A 88 0.73 12.43 -6.41
CA GLN A 88 0.28 13.81 -6.45
C GLN A 88 0.44 14.48 -5.08
N THR A 89 0.05 13.82 -4.00
CA THR A 89 0.20 14.35 -2.64
C THR A 89 1.63 14.76 -2.36
N ILE A 90 2.62 13.89 -2.65
CA ILE A 90 4.03 14.19 -2.43
C ILE A 90 4.49 15.34 -3.33
N THR A 91 4.04 15.34 -4.59
CA THR A 91 4.39 16.40 -5.54
C THR A 91 3.79 17.74 -5.14
N ASP A 92 2.54 17.75 -4.71
CA ASP A 92 1.83 18.97 -4.32
C ASP A 92 2.45 19.61 -3.07
N LEU A 93 2.93 18.81 -2.11
CA LEU A 93 3.68 19.31 -0.96
C LEU A 93 4.92 20.13 -1.34
N ILE A 94 5.52 19.82 -2.49
CA ILE A 94 6.75 20.48 -2.97
C ILE A 94 6.44 21.63 -3.93
N ALA A 95 5.46 21.42 -4.82
CA ALA A 95 5.24 22.28 -5.98
C ALA A 95 4.13 23.33 -5.80
N VAL A 96 3.15 23.06 -4.92
CA VAL A 96 2.00 23.93 -4.73
C VAL A 96 2.29 24.94 -3.62
N PRO A 97 2.19 26.24 -3.88
CA PRO A 97 2.29 27.26 -2.83
C PRO A 97 1.19 27.03 -1.77
N ALA A 98 1.59 26.93 -0.52
CA ALA A 98 0.69 26.71 0.60
C ALA A 98 0.74 27.90 1.58
N PHE A 99 -0.24 28.03 2.46
CA PHE A 99 -0.26 29.06 3.48
C PHE A 99 0.82 28.81 4.56
N ILE A 100 0.99 27.53 4.93
CA ILE A 100 2.15 27.03 5.66
C ILE A 100 2.82 26.00 4.77
N ASN A 101 3.96 26.39 4.21
CA ASN A 101 4.72 25.53 3.33
C ASN A 101 5.64 24.60 4.13
N LEU A 102 5.69 23.36 3.70
CA LEU A 102 6.79 22.45 4.03
C LEU A 102 7.91 22.71 3.04
N ASP A 103 9.11 22.90 3.52
CA ASP A 103 10.25 23.00 2.64
C ASP A 103 10.73 21.60 2.17
N PHE A 104 11.55 21.57 1.14
CA PHE A 104 12.10 20.31 0.63
C PHE A 104 13.00 19.61 1.66
N ALA A 105 13.61 20.36 2.58
CA ALA A 105 14.43 19.80 3.63
C ALA A 105 13.58 19.02 4.65
N ASP A 106 12.37 19.51 4.99
CA ASP A 106 11.42 18.81 5.86
C ASP A 106 10.98 17.49 5.22
N ILE A 107 10.65 17.50 3.94
CA ILE A 107 10.27 16.29 3.20
C ILE A 107 11.43 15.30 3.16
N CYS A 108 12.65 15.77 2.92
CA CYS A 108 13.84 14.93 2.99
C CYS A 108 14.08 14.36 4.39
N ALA A 109 13.85 15.11 5.46
CA ALA A 109 14.01 14.64 6.83
C ALA A 109 13.08 13.47 7.15
N VAL A 110 11.84 13.53 6.63
CA VAL A 110 10.84 12.50 6.84
C VAL A 110 11.03 11.29 5.93
N MET A 111 11.50 11.47 4.69
CA MET A 111 11.45 10.41 3.68
C MET A 111 12.81 9.81 3.30
N LYS A 112 13.93 10.50 3.54
CA LYS A 112 15.24 10.03 3.10
C LYS A 112 15.75 8.88 3.96
N ASN A 113 16.03 7.73 3.33
CA ASN A 113 16.51 6.51 3.99
C ASN A 113 15.59 6.01 5.12
N ARG A 114 14.27 6.16 4.96
CA ARG A 114 13.28 5.78 5.98
C ARG A 114 12.61 4.41 5.72
N GLY A 115 12.85 3.81 4.57
CA GLY A 115 12.29 2.51 4.23
C GLY A 115 10.77 2.56 4.04
N ASN A 116 10.02 1.83 4.84
CA ASN A 116 8.56 1.81 4.71
C ASN A 116 7.92 3.16 5.07
N ALA A 117 7.03 3.64 4.21
CA ALA A 117 6.22 4.82 4.45
C ALA A 117 4.73 4.45 4.27
N LEU A 118 3.89 5.06 5.07
CA LEU A 118 2.44 4.92 4.98
C LEU A 118 1.83 6.23 4.53
N ILE A 119 0.78 6.15 3.71
CA ILE A 119 -0.01 7.30 3.31
C ILE A 119 -1.47 7.06 3.65
N GLY A 120 -2.07 8.01 4.36
CA GLY A 120 -3.48 8.02 4.66
C GLY A 120 -4.11 9.33 4.20
N ILE A 121 -5.31 9.23 3.62
CA ILE A 121 -6.06 10.38 3.12
C ILE A 121 -7.47 10.30 3.69
N GLY A 122 -7.93 11.40 4.28
CA GLY A 122 -9.28 11.54 4.78
C GLY A 122 -9.91 12.84 4.30
N MET A 123 -11.19 12.78 3.95
CA MET A 123 -11.99 13.93 3.52
C MET A 123 -13.25 14.03 4.39
N SER A 124 -13.63 15.24 4.74
CA SER A 124 -14.89 15.50 5.43
C SER A 124 -15.38 16.93 5.19
N SER A 125 -16.65 17.17 5.46
CA SER A 125 -17.30 18.47 5.39
C SER A 125 -18.20 18.67 6.61
N GLY A 126 -18.62 19.91 6.87
CA GLY A 126 -19.50 20.27 8.00
C GLY A 126 -18.73 20.67 9.26
N ASP A 127 -19.43 20.75 10.41
CA ASP A 127 -18.92 21.39 11.64
C ASP A 127 -17.68 20.67 12.23
N ASP A 128 -17.65 19.33 12.21
CA ASP A 128 -16.56 18.51 12.75
C ASP A 128 -15.57 18.05 11.66
N LYS A 129 -15.54 18.71 10.52
CA LYS A 129 -14.80 18.27 9.31
C LYS A 129 -13.33 17.96 9.56
N ALA A 130 -12.63 18.78 10.32
CA ALA A 130 -11.21 18.59 10.58
C ALA A 130 -10.92 17.30 11.37
N LYS A 131 -11.69 17.07 12.43
CA LYS A 131 -11.59 15.87 13.25
C LYS A 131 -11.97 14.61 12.50
N GLU A 132 -13.06 14.67 11.73
CA GLU A 132 -13.53 13.53 10.93
C GLU A 132 -12.55 13.20 9.80
N ALA A 133 -12.03 14.21 9.10
CA ALA A 133 -11.05 14.02 8.04
C ALA A 133 -9.74 13.42 8.61
N ALA A 134 -9.25 13.92 9.75
CA ALA A 134 -8.09 13.39 10.43
C ALA A 134 -8.27 11.92 10.82
N LYS A 135 -9.41 11.57 11.46
CA LYS A 135 -9.74 10.17 11.79
C LYS A 135 -9.78 9.27 10.56
N ARG A 136 -10.40 9.73 9.47
CA ARG A 136 -10.44 8.97 8.22
C ARG A 136 -9.06 8.79 7.62
N ALA A 137 -8.18 9.78 7.73
CA ALA A 137 -6.80 9.67 7.25
C ALA A 137 -6.03 8.56 7.99
N ILE A 138 -6.06 8.55 9.33
CA ILE A 138 -5.35 7.55 10.13
C ILE A 138 -6.01 6.17 10.16
N SER A 139 -7.31 6.11 9.87
CA SER A 139 -8.06 4.86 9.71
C SER A 139 -8.20 4.46 8.23
N SER A 140 -7.48 5.13 7.35
CA SER A 140 -7.56 4.86 5.92
C SER A 140 -7.20 3.40 5.64
N PRO A 141 -8.04 2.65 4.93
CA PRO A 141 -7.71 1.28 4.57
C PRO A 141 -6.56 1.17 3.55
N LEU A 142 -6.07 2.31 3.04
CA LEU A 142 -4.81 2.37 2.30
C LEU A 142 -3.61 2.03 3.19
N LEU A 143 -3.75 2.23 4.49
CA LEU A 143 -2.75 1.87 5.48
C LEU A 143 -2.76 0.34 5.68
N GLU A 144 -1.67 -0.33 5.34
CA GLU A 144 -1.54 -1.79 5.57
C GLU A 144 -1.39 -2.10 7.07
N VAL A 145 -0.81 -1.18 7.81
CA VAL A 145 -0.57 -1.26 9.26
C VAL A 145 -1.01 0.05 9.93
N SER A 146 -1.10 0.04 11.25
CA SER A 146 -1.37 1.25 12.02
C SER A 146 -0.26 2.28 11.83
N VAL A 147 -0.61 3.56 11.84
CA VAL A 147 0.37 4.66 11.89
C VAL A 147 1.06 4.79 13.25
N ALA A 148 0.57 4.08 14.27
CA ALA A 148 1.20 4.03 15.59
C ALA A 148 2.62 3.47 15.50
N GLY A 149 3.56 4.12 16.21
CA GLY A 149 4.98 3.74 16.18
C GLY A 149 5.79 4.38 15.04
N ALA A 150 5.19 5.25 14.24
CA ALA A 150 5.93 6.11 13.33
C ALA A 150 6.81 7.10 14.12
N LYS A 151 8.01 7.38 13.61
CA LYS A 151 8.92 8.38 14.21
C LYS A 151 8.77 9.76 13.63
N ASP A 152 8.38 9.85 12.37
CA ASP A 152 8.19 11.10 11.65
C ASP A 152 6.89 11.06 10.86
N ALA A 153 6.15 12.18 10.82
CA ALA A 153 4.97 12.33 9.99
C ALA A 153 4.87 13.70 9.35
N ILE A 154 4.46 13.72 8.09
CA ILE A 154 3.97 14.91 7.42
C ILE A 154 2.45 14.88 7.50
N ILE A 155 1.87 15.97 7.99
CA ILE A 155 0.43 16.19 8.06
C ILE A 155 0.12 17.38 7.16
N ASN A 156 -0.60 17.14 6.08
CA ASN A 156 -1.03 18.20 5.17
C ASN A 156 -2.55 18.38 5.26
N VAL A 157 -2.97 19.59 5.55
CA VAL A 157 -4.37 19.95 5.65
C VAL A 157 -4.71 20.88 4.48
N THR A 158 -5.57 20.42 3.58
CA THR A 158 -6.04 21.21 2.43
C THR A 158 -7.51 21.51 2.60
N GLY A 159 -7.88 22.76 2.53
CA GLY A 159 -9.28 23.17 2.63
C GLY A 159 -9.63 24.30 1.66
N GLY A 160 -10.91 24.67 1.61
CA GLY A 160 -11.38 25.83 0.86
C GLY A 160 -10.89 27.16 1.45
N PRO A 161 -11.27 28.30 0.85
CA PRO A 161 -10.85 29.64 1.31
C PRO A 161 -11.23 29.97 2.76
N ASN A 162 -12.20 29.25 3.32
CA ASN A 162 -12.70 29.43 4.68
C ASN A 162 -12.04 28.51 5.73
N ILE A 163 -11.00 27.78 5.36
CA ILE A 163 -10.27 26.95 6.31
C ILE A 163 -9.66 27.83 7.41
N SER A 164 -9.85 27.43 8.65
CA SER A 164 -9.29 28.13 9.79
C SER A 164 -8.02 27.44 10.32
N LEU A 165 -7.16 28.22 10.98
CA LEU A 165 -6.02 27.68 11.70
C LEU A 165 -6.46 26.73 12.83
N TYR A 166 -7.67 26.94 13.36
CA TYR A 166 -8.27 26.07 14.37
C TYR A 166 -8.58 24.66 13.79
N ASP A 167 -9.09 24.59 12.57
CA ASP A 167 -9.33 23.31 11.89
C ASP A 167 -8.03 22.53 11.70
N ALA A 168 -6.97 23.22 11.28
CA ALA A 168 -5.66 22.59 11.13
C ALA A 168 -5.10 22.08 12.47
N ASN A 169 -5.30 22.83 13.56
CA ASN A 169 -4.88 22.41 14.89
C ASN A 169 -5.67 21.18 15.39
N ILE A 170 -6.98 21.15 15.17
CA ILE A 170 -7.82 19.98 15.52
C ILE A 170 -7.37 18.74 14.75
N ALA A 171 -7.07 18.88 13.46
CA ALA A 171 -6.57 17.77 12.65
C ALA A 171 -5.24 17.24 13.20
N LEU A 172 -4.30 18.15 13.50
CA LEU A 172 -3.00 17.81 14.09
C LEU A 172 -3.15 17.09 15.43
N GLU A 173 -3.91 17.65 16.37
CA GLU A 173 -4.15 17.05 17.69
C GLU A 173 -4.78 15.66 17.57
N THR A 174 -5.77 15.50 16.68
CA THR A 174 -6.45 14.22 16.46
C THR A 174 -5.47 13.16 15.97
N ILE A 175 -4.55 13.52 15.08
CA ILE A 175 -3.55 12.59 14.54
C ILE A 175 -2.51 12.25 15.61
N THR A 176 -1.98 13.26 16.31
CA THR A 176 -0.96 13.07 17.34
C THR A 176 -1.45 12.17 18.48
N GLN A 177 -2.72 12.31 18.89
CA GLN A 177 -3.33 11.45 19.90
C GLN A 177 -3.35 9.96 19.51
N GLU A 178 -3.51 9.65 18.21
CA GLU A 178 -3.57 8.27 17.73
C GLU A 178 -2.19 7.67 17.40
N VAL A 179 -1.25 8.52 16.98
CA VAL A 179 0.10 8.06 16.59
C VAL A 179 1.03 7.95 17.79
N GLY A 180 0.85 8.81 18.79
CA GLY A 180 1.66 8.93 20.00
C GLY A 180 2.38 10.26 20.09
N ASP A 181 2.79 10.62 21.31
CA ASP A 181 3.38 11.94 21.60
C ASP A 181 4.86 12.08 21.16
N ASP A 182 5.55 10.96 20.89
CA ASP A 182 6.99 10.94 20.56
C ASP A 182 7.27 11.08 19.04
N ILE A 183 6.27 11.49 18.26
CA ILE A 183 6.41 11.64 16.80
C ILE A 183 6.83 13.06 16.43
N ASN A 184 7.80 13.18 15.50
CA ASN A 184 8.13 14.46 14.89
C ASN A 184 7.09 14.76 13.80
N THR A 185 6.33 15.85 13.97
CA THR A 185 5.27 16.24 13.03
C THR A 185 5.65 17.48 12.24
N TYR A 186 5.43 17.42 10.94
CA TYR A 186 5.62 18.51 9.99
C TYR A 186 4.25 18.89 9.41
N LEU A 187 3.78 20.08 9.70
CA LEU A 187 2.45 20.55 9.30
C LEU A 187 2.51 21.45 8.06
N GLY A 188 1.76 21.09 7.02
CA GLY A 188 1.47 21.91 5.86
C GLY A 188 0.01 22.30 5.84
N ILE A 189 -0.28 23.54 5.39
CA ILE A 189 -1.67 24.02 5.20
C ILE A 189 -1.77 24.63 3.81
N ALA A 190 -2.59 24.01 2.95
CA ALA A 190 -2.84 24.46 1.60
C ALA A 190 -4.30 24.92 1.43
N ILE A 191 -4.51 25.89 0.54
CA ILE A 191 -5.84 26.37 0.15
C ILE A 191 -6.12 25.88 -1.26
N ASN A 192 -7.27 25.26 -1.46
CA ASN A 192 -7.79 24.88 -2.76
C ASN A 192 -9.16 25.52 -2.96
N GLU A 193 -9.22 26.49 -3.85
CA GLU A 193 -10.44 27.27 -4.13
C GLU A 193 -11.59 26.40 -4.69
N ASN A 194 -11.30 25.19 -5.16
CA ASN A 194 -12.32 24.25 -5.63
C ASN A 194 -12.98 23.44 -4.50
N LEU A 195 -12.48 23.55 -3.28
CA LEU A 195 -13.07 22.94 -2.09
C LEU A 195 -13.92 24.00 -1.39
N ASP A 196 -15.24 23.85 -1.42
CA ASP A 196 -16.16 24.79 -0.74
C ASP A 196 -16.02 24.67 0.79
N ASP A 197 -16.69 23.70 1.38
CA ASP A 197 -16.67 23.41 2.83
C ASP A 197 -15.92 22.11 3.17
N GLU A 198 -15.34 21.47 2.19
CA GLU A 198 -14.58 20.24 2.39
C GLU A 198 -13.18 20.52 2.89
N ILE A 199 -12.68 19.58 3.72
CA ILE A 199 -11.30 19.53 4.16
C ILE A 199 -10.72 18.18 3.79
N ILE A 200 -9.47 18.18 3.31
CA ILE A 200 -8.69 16.99 3.02
C ILE A 200 -7.52 16.97 3.97
N VAL A 201 -7.39 15.91 4.73
CA VAL A 201 -6.24 15.68 5.59
C VAL A 201 -5.44 14.52 5.01
N THR A 202 -4.17 14.77 4.76
CA THR A 202 -3.23 13.73 4.30
C THR A 202 -2.14 13.54 5.34
N VAL A 203 -1.87 12.29 5.66
CA VAL A 203 -0.80 11.88 6.60
C VAL A 203 0.18 11.00 5.85
N ILE A 204 1.47 11.35 5.90
CA ILE A 204 2.56 10.50 5.44
C ILE A 204 3.39 10.18 6.68
N ALA A 205 3.42 8.92 7.09
CA ALA A 205 4.12 8.46 8.28
C ALA A 205 5.28 7.55 7.90
N THR A 206 6.43 7.72 8.57
CA THR A 206 7.66 6.98 8.29
C THR A 206 8.42 6.62 9.57
N GLY A 207 9.51 5.87 9.42
CA GLY A 207 10.39 5.55 10.54
C GLY A 207 9.83 4.47 11.45
N PHE A 208 9.00 3.58 10.93
CA PHE A 208 8.54 2.40 11.66
C PHE A 208 9.72 1.51 12.01
N GLU A 209 9.74 0.95 13.21
CA GLU A 209 10.65 -0.12 13.52
C GLU A 209 10.32 -1.32 12.64
N GLU A 210 11.32 -1.86 11.94
CA GLU A 210 11.13 -3.10 11.22
C GLU A 210 10.82 -4.19 12.26
N GLU A 211 9.57 -4.61 12.35
CA GLU A 211 9.26 -5.90 12.95
C GLU A 211 10.01 -6.94 12.09
N LYS A 212 11.14 -7.40 12.59
CA LYS A 212 11.72 -8.65 12.10
C LYS A 212 10.65 -9.70 12.38
N GLU A 213 9.91 -10.10 11.36
CA GLU A 213 9.17 -11.34 11.41
C GLU A 213 10.21 -12.41 11.77
N GLU A 214 10.33 -12.72 13.06
CA GLU A 214 10.94 -13.95 13.49
C GLU A 214 10.08 -15.05 12.87
N VAL A 215 10.56 -15.56 11.75
CA VAL A 215 10.09 -16.83 11.23
C VAL A 215 10.37 -17.85 12.33
N THR A 216 9.42 -18.00 13.24
CA THR A 216 9.39 -19.14 14.15
C THR A 216 9.22 -20.37 13.27
N VAL A 217 10.35 -20.87 12.81
CA VAL A 217 10.43 -22.23 12.27
C VAL A 217 10.10 -23.12 13.47
N GLN A 218 8.83 -23.49 13.60
CA GLN A 218 8.46 -24.56 14.52
C GLN A 218 9.28 -25.77 14.10
N PRO A 219 10.12 -26.31 14.99
CA PRO A 219 10.86 -27.52 14.65
C PRO A 219 9.80 -28.59 14.35
N SER A 220 9.79 -29.04 13.10
CA SER A 220 9.06 -30.22 12.69
C SER A 220 9.43 -31.33 13.67
N VAL A 221 8.47 -31.71 14.51
CA VAL A 221 8.60 -32.87 15.40
C VAL A 221 8.88 -34.06 14.48
N ALA A 222 10.14 -34.51 14.49
CA ALA A 222 10.55 -35.72 13.83
C ALA A 222 9.66 -36.85 14.36
N ARG A 223 8.81 -37.43 13.52
CA ARG A 223 8.12 -38.67 13.82
C ARG A 223 9.19 -39.75 14.08
N PRO A 224 9.06 -40.55 15.14
CA PRO A 224 9.95 -41.69 15.37
C PRO A 224 9.81 -42.66 14.21
N LEU A 225 10.95 -43.02 13.60
CA LEU A 225 11.08 -44.10 12.68
C LEU A 225 10.82 -45.39 13.46
N GLY A 226 9.70 -46.05 13.19
CA GLY A 226 9.41 -47.34 13.78
C GLY A 226 8.01 -47.83 13.49
N GLU A 227 7.69 -48.10 12.24
CA GLU A 227 6.70 -49.11 11.84
C GLU A 227 7.05 -49.58 10.43
N GLU A 228 7.17 -50.92 10.33
CA GLU A 228 7.56 -51.67 9.14
C GLU A 228 6.58 -51.46 7.98
N PRO A 229 7.02 -51.54 6.71
CA PRO A 229 6.11 -51.40 5.57
C PRO A 229 5.21 -52.63 5.46
N GLN A 230 3.91 -52.41 5.55
CA GLN A 230 2.94 -53.42 5.14
C GLN A 230 3.04 -53.63 3.64
N THR A 231 3.36 -54.86 3.26
CA THR A 231 3.38 -55.36 1.89
C THR A 231 1.99 -55.25 1.27
N PHE A 232 1.87 -54.42 0.24
CA PHE A 232 0.73 -54.45 -0.66
C PHE A 232 0.87 -55.64 -1.59
N GLU A 233 -0.07 -56.58 -1.53
CA GLU A 233 -0.24 -57.64 -2.50
C GLU A 233 -0.50 -57.06 -3.89
N SER A 234 0.32 -57.57 -4.84
CA SER A 234 0.15 -57.31 -6.27
C SER A 234 -1.15 -57.95 -6.75
N TYR A 235 -2.02 -57.15 -7.32
CA TYR A 235 -3.07 -57.69 -8.20
C TYR A 235 -2.47 -57.83 -9.60
N ASP A 236 -2.55 -59.04 -10.11
CA ASP A 236 -2.08 -59.46 -11.42
C ASP A 236 -2.90 -58.79 -12.53
N ASP A 237 -2.22 -58.47 -13.61
CA ASP A 237 -2.73 -58.09 -14.91
C ASP A 237 -3.63 -59.20 -15.47
N ASP A 238 -4.78 -58.82 -15.96
CA ASP A 238 -5.43 -59.53 -17.07
C ASP A 238 -6.07 -58.52 -18.04
N GLU A 239 -5.43 -58.44 -19.15
CA GLU A 239 -5.82 -58.37 -20.58
C GLU A 239 -7.12 -57.65 -21.00
N ASP A 240 -6.87 -56.76 -21.99
CA ASP A 240 -7.70 -56.46 -23.16
C ASP A 240 -9.10 -55.89 -23.02
N ASP A 241 -9.23 -54.61 -23.41
CA ASP A 241 -10.03 -54.34 -24.63
C ASP A 241 -9.86 -52.87 -25.08
N ASP A 242 -9.34 -52.78 -26.27
CA ASP A 242 -9.24 -51.61 -27.14
C ASP A 242 -10.64 -51.21 -27.64
N ASP A 243 -11.22 -50.13 -27.09
CA ASP A 243 -12.32 -49.43 -27.76
C ASP A 243 -12.20 -47.93 -27.61
N GLY A 244 -11.63 -47.32 -28.64
CA GLY A 244 -11.46 -45.91 -28.80
C GLY A 244 -12.78 -45.13 -28.92
N PHE A 245 -13.08 -44.37 -27.85
CA PHE A 245 -14.05 -43.25 -27.91
C PHE A 245 -13.47 -41.98 -27.37
N PRO A 246 -13.44 -40.90 -28.16
CA PRO A 246 -13.04 -39.61 -27.65
C PRO A 246 -14.10 -39.01 -26.72
N PRO A 247 -13.73 -38.23 -25.70
CA PRO A 247 -14.66 -37.65 -24.72
C PRO A 247 -15.68 -36.71 -25.37
N ALA A 248 -16.89 -36.75 -24.82
CA ALA A 248 -18.15 -36.19 -25.38
C ALA A 248 -18.23 -34.63 -25.45
N PHE A 249 -17.15 -33.88 -25.21
CA PHE A 249 -17.22 -32.40 -25.23
C PHE A 249 -16.78 -31.71 -26.55
N ILE A 250 -16.51 -32.50 -27.62
CA ILE A 250 -16.15 -31.95 -28.93
C ILE A 250 -17.30 -31.96 -29.94
N LYS A 251 -18.54 -32.12 -29.50
CA LYS A 251 -19.71 -31.93 -30.40
C LYS A 251 -20.54 -30.75 -29.91
N ASN A 252 -20.18 -29.52 -30.31
CA ASN A 252 -21.11 -28.44 -30.63
C ASN A 252 -20.35 -27.14 -30.93
N ARG A 253 -19.78 -27.09 -32.14
CA ARG A 253 -19.56 -25.81 -32.84
C ARG A 253 -19.84 -26.06 -34.32
N ARG A 254 -21.09 -25.84 -34.71
CA ARG A 254 -21.47 -25.47 -36.09
C ARG A 254 -22.53 -24.39 -35.98
N ILE A 255 -22.20 -23.31 -36.66
CA ILE A 255 -22.92 -22.13 -37.15
C ILE A 255 -22.89 -21.00 -36.12
#